data_b4da2384178b4c873bdedf6a543201b5
#
_entry.id   b4da2384178b4c873bdedf6a543201b5
#
_cell.length_a   1.000
_cell.length_b   1.000
_cell.length_c   1.000
_cell.angle_alpha   90.00
_cell.angle_beta   90.00
_cell.angle_gamma   90.00
#
_symmetry.space_group_name_H-M   'P 1'
#
loop_
_entity.id
_entity.type
_entity.pdbx_description
1 polymer ?
#
loop_
_entity_poly.entity_id
_entity_poly.type
_entity_poly.pdbx_seq_one_letter_code
_entity_poly.pdbx_strand_id
1 'polypeptide(L)'
;MFALTIDKRLVLTMDASRIISRVQAQGNKVRWQDDKETWGDVERWAYPKQVGRALFEDCDGISLHKAHLLLEAGIPGEAIMMTICRMPDGQGHAVLTVATDKGDLVLCNNHALVSTPANMKSEGYRFLYRQRPGKGINEPWDVLA
;
A
#
# COMPACT_ATOMS: atom_id res chain seq x y z
N MET A 1 11.53 -11.31 -14.34
CA MET A 1 10.07 -11.04 -14.32
C MET A 1 9.43 -11.77 -13.16
N PHE A 2 8.44 -11.14 -12.55
CA PHE A 2 7.81 -11.68 -11.36
C PHE A 2 6.47 -12.34 -11.70
N ALA A 3 6.21 -13.49 -11.06
CA ALA A 3 5.04 -14.29 -11.33
C ALA A 3 3.94 -14.05 -10.30
N LEU A 4 2.70 -14.27 -10.72
CA LEU A 4 1.53 -14.27 -9.85
C LEU A 4 0.98 -15.70 -9.72
N THR A 5 0.40 -15.98 -8.56
CA THR A 5 -0.40 -17.18 -8.38
C THR A 5 -1.75 -17.03 -9.09
N ILE A 6 -2.54 -18.09 -9.13
CA ILE A 6 -3.87 -18.07 -9.77
C ILE A 6 -4.77 -17.03 -9.10
N ASP A 7 -4.67 -16.83 -7.79
CA ASP A 7 -5.44 -15.86 -7.04
C ASP A 7 -4.76 -14.48 -6.97
N LYS A 8 -3.85 -14.19 -7.91
CA LYS A 8 -3.21 -12.89 -8.08
C LYS A 8 -2.31 -12.47 -6.94
N ARG A 9 -1.71 -13.41 -6.26
CA ARG A 9 -0.70 -13.14 -5.24
C ARG A 9 0.69 -13.22 -5.86
N LEU A 10 1.58 -12.30 -5.47
CA LEU A 10 2.95 -12.30 -5.96
C LEU A 10 3.69 -13.53 -5.42
N VAL A 11 4.35 -14.26 -6.31
CA VAL A 11 5.28 -15.31 -5.90
C VAL A 11 6.51 -14.62 -5.30
N LEU A 12 6.68 -14.74 -3.99
CA LEU A 12 7.71 -14.01 -3.27
C LEU A 12 9.06 -14.72 -3.38
N THR A 13 9.84 -14.30 -4.36
CA THR A 13 11.23 -14.72 -4.54
C THR A 13 12.16 -13.82 -3.71
N MET A 14 13.43 -14.19 -3.61
CA MET A 14 14.41 -13.33 -2.97
C MET A 14 14.55 -11.98 -3.67
N ASP A 15 14.49 -11.98 -4.99
CA ASP A 15 14.56 -10.74 -5.77
C ASP A 15 13.36 -9.84 -5.51
N ALA A 16 12.15 -10.41 -5.49
CA ALA A 16 10.95 -9.67 -5.17
C ALA A 16 11.02 -9.09 -3.76
N SER A 17 11.46 -9.89 -2.79
CA SER A 17 11.60 -9.46 -1.41
C SER A 17 12.58 -8.30 -1.27
N ARG A 18 13.71 -8.35 -1.97
CA ARG A 18 14.70 -7.27 -1.97
C ARG A 18 14.13 -5.98 -2.55
N ILE A 19 13.39 -6.08 -3.65
CA ILE A 19 12.75 -4.93 -4.27
C ILE A 19 11.74 -4.29 -3.31
N ILE A 20 10.90 -5.09 -2.68
CA ILE A 20 9.89 -4.60 -1.74
C ILE A 20 10.55 -3.90 -0.56
N SER A 21 11.58 -4.49 0.01
CA SER A 21 12.33 -3.88 1.13
C SER A 21 13.01 -2.58 0.72
N ARG A 22 13.59 -2.55 -0.47
CA ARG A 22 14.24 -1.34 -0.99
C ARG A 22 13.22 -0.22 -1.22
N VAL A 23 12.08 -0.56 -1.80
CA VAL A 23 11.01 0.43 -2.04
C VAL A 23 10.50 0.99 -0.73
N GLN A 24 10.32 0.16 0.29
CA GLN A 24 9.92 0.63 1.61
C GLN A 24 10.91 1.67 2.15
N ALA A 25 12.19 1.36 2.10
CA ALA A 25 13.21 2.28 2.60
C ALA A 25 13.29 3.56 1.77
N GLN A 26 13.29 3.44 0.45
CA GLN A 26 13.38 4.59 -0.45
C GLN A 26 12.13 5.47 -0.35
N GLY A 27 10.95 4.87 -0.32
CA GLY A 27 9.71 5.60 -0.22
C GLY A 27 9.60 6.41 1.07
N ASN A 28 10.11 5.87 2.17
CA ASN A 28 10.11 6.58 3.44
C ASN A 28 11.09 7.76 3.50
N LYS A 29 12.09 7.78 2.63
CA LYS A 29 13.05 8.89 2.57
C LYS A 29 12.53 10.08 1.81
N VAL A 30 11.54 9.89 0.95
CA VAL A 30 11.01 10.96 0.13
C VAL A 30 10.16 11.88 1.02
N ARG A 31 10.52 13.15 1.01
CA ARG A 31 9.73 14.16 1.68
C ARG A 31 8.61 14.58 0.74
N TRP A 32 7.41 14.20 1.09
CA TRP A 32 6.26 14.47 0.25
C TRP A 32 5.76 15.90 0.48
N GLN A 33 5.76 16.73 -0.55
CA GLN A 33 5.35 18.12 -0.43
C GLN A 33 4.00 18.40 -1.09
N ASP A 34 3.81 17.91 -2.31
CA ASP A 34 2.57 18.16 -3.04
C ASP A 34 2.31 17.01 -4.00
N ASP A 35 1.31 16.23 -3.68
CA ASP A 35 0.91 15.07 -4.48
C ASP A 35 0.48 15.46 -5.89
N LYS A 36 -0.23 16.58 -6.01
CA LYS A 36 -0.76 17.02 -7.30
C LYS A 36 0.34 17.43 -8.26
N GLU A 37 1.36 18.10 -7.76
CA GLU A 37 2.48 18.53 -8.60
C GLU A 37 3.36 17.37 -9.01
N THR A 38 3.60 16.44 -8.12
CA THR A 38 4.54 15.33 -8.34
C THR A 38 3.91 14.19 -9.11
N TRP A 39 2.66 13.84 -8.78
CA TRP A 39 2.02 12.62 -9.29
C TRP A 39 0.83 12.91 -10.16
N GLY A 40 0.59 14.15 -10.47
CA GLY A 40 -0.47 14.62 -11.32
C GLY A 40 -1.82 14.46 -10.67
N ASP A 41 -2.30 13.27 -10.55
CA ASP A 41 -3.69 13.06 -10.19
C ASP A 41 -3.85 11.98 -9.13
N VAL A 42 -3.77 12.40 -7.87
CA VAL A 42 -4.05 11.52 -6.72
C VAL A 42 -5.52 11.08 -6.72
N GLU A 43 -6.39 11.80 -7.44
CA GLU A 43 -7.82 11.48 -7.51
C GLU A 43 -8.14 10.25 -8.32
N ARG A 44 -7.17 9.68 -9.01
CA ARG A 44 -7.31 8.36 -9.62
C ARG A 44 -7.59 7.27 -8.62
N TRP A 45 -7.24 7.50 -7.35
CA TRP A 45 -7.53 6.55 -6.29
C TRP A 45 -8.95 6.77 -5.79
N ALA A 46 -9.79 5.75 -5.92
CA ALA A 46 -11.16 5.80 -5.45
C ALA A 46 -11.20 5.56 -3.94
N TYR A 47 -11.34 6.63 -3.17
CA TYR A 47 -11.43 6.53 -1.72
C TYR A 47 -12.83 6.09 -1.28
N PRO A 48 -12.93 5.31 -0.20
CA PRO A 48 -14.22 5.05 0.42
C PRO A 48 -14.87 6.36 0.85
N LYS A 49 -16.15 6.52 0.53
CA LYS A 49 -16.88 7.77 0.81
C LYS A 49 -16.88 8.13 2.29
N GLN A 50 -16.86 7.12 3.16
CA GLN A 50 -16.94 7.30 4.61
C GLN A 50 -15.68 7.89 5.23
N VAL A 51 -14.56 7.89 4.51
CA VAL A 51 -13.28 8.27 5.09
C VAL A 51 -12.90 9.71 4.79
N GLY A 52 -13.11 10.15 3.56
CA GLY A 52 -12.68 11.47 3.12
C GLY A 52 -11.17 11.53 2.86
N ARG A 53 -10.80 12.21 1.81
CA ARG A 53 -9.43 12.27 1.33
C ARG A 53 -8.51 13.10 2.22
N ALA A 54 -9.03 14.17 2.80
CA ALA A 54 -8.23 15.11 3.58
C ALA A 54 -7.50 14.47 4.77
N LEU A 55 -8.03 13.35 5.28
CA LEU A 55 -7.42 12.65 6.42
C LEU A 55 -6.14 11.90 6.07
N PHE A 56 -5.85 11.72 4.77
CA PHE A 56 -4.76 10.87 4.30
C PHE A 56 -3.77 11.59 3.42
N GLU A 57 -3.75 12.91 3.48
CA GLU A 57 -3.06 13.72 2.49
C GLU A 57 -1.57 13.37 2.31
N ASP A 58 -0.84 13.18 3.39
CA ASP A 58 0.60 12.85 3.32
C ASP A 58 0.85 11.36 3.14
N CYS A 59 0.12 10.51 3.87
CA CYS A 59 0.37 9.07 3.85
C CYS A 59 -0.11 8.42 2.56
N ASP A 60 -1.17 8.92 1.93
CA ASP A 60 -1.60 8.38 0.63
C ASP A 60 -0.61 8.72 -0.47
N GLY A 61 -0.02 9.92 -0.45
CA GLY A 61 1.03 10.29 -1.40
C GLY A 61 2.25 9.38 -1.29
N ILE A 62 2.70 9.08 -0.07
CA ILE A 62 3.82 8.18 0.15
C ILE A 62 3.47 6.77 -0.32
N SER A 63 2.26 6.29 -0.03
CA SER A 63 1.82 4.97 -0.48
C SER A 63 1.74 4.89 -2.01
N LEU A 64 1.23 5.93 -2.67
CA LEU A 64 1.21 6.00 -4.13
C LEU A 64 2.62 5.99 -4.71
N HIS A 65 3.53 6.72 -4.11
CA HIS A 65 4.92 6.74 -4.54
C HIS A 65 5.55 5.35 -4.46
N LYS A 66 5.33 4.65 -3.36
CA LYS A 66 5.81 3.27 -3.21
C LYS A 66 5.20 2.33 -4.25
N ALA A 67 3.89 2.45 -4.51
CA ALA A 67 3.22 1.67 -5.54
C ALA A 67 3.87 1.91 -6.90
N HIS A 68 4.16 3.16 -7.23
CA HIS A 68 4.81 3.51 -8.47
C HIS A 68 6.20 2.90 -8.59
N LEU A 69 6.99 2.97 -7.53
CA LEU A 69 8.32 2.35 -7.49
C LEU A 69 8.25 0.83 -7.66
N LEU A 70 7.27 0.18 -7.05
CA LEU A 70 7.08 -1.27 -7.22
C LEU A 70 6.73 -1.61 -8.66
N LEU A 71 5.82 -0.86 -9.27
CA LEU A 71 5.43 -1.07 -10.67
C LEU A 71 6.61 -0.86 -11.61
N GLU A 72 7.41 0.17 -11.41
CA GLU A 72 8.60 0.42 -12.22
C GLU A 72 9.62 -0.72 -12.08
N ALA A 73 9.70 -1.34 -10.93
CA ALA A 73 10.62 -2.45 -10.69
C ALA A 73 10.08 -3.78 -11.22
N GLY A 74 8.87 -3.81 -11.78
CA GLY A 74 8.29 -5.00 -12.41
C GLY A 74 7.36 -5.80 -11.51
N ILE A 75 7.03 -5.33 -10.32
CA ILE A 75 6.04 -6.01 -9.46
C ILE A 75 4.66 -5.84 -10.10
N PRO A 76 3.92 -6.93 -10.34
CA PRO A 76 2.60 -6.84 -10.95
C PRO A 76 1.60 -6.04 -10.12
N GLY A 77 0.91 -5.12 -10.78
CA GLY A 77 -0.05 -4.23 -10.10
C GLY A 77 -1.20 -4.97 -9.44
N GLU A 78 -1.54 -6.16 -9.95
CA GLU A 78 -2.62 -6.98 -9.39
C GLU A 78 -2.35 -7.40 -7.95
N ALA A 79 -1.08 -7.44 -7.52
CA ALA A 79 -0.70 -7.80 -6.16
C ALA A 79 -0.54 -6.59 -5.24
N ILE A 80 -0.72 -5.38 -5.76
CA ILE A 80 -0.49 -4.14 -5.02
C ILE A 80 -1.86 -3.51 -4.71
N MET A 81 -2.10 -3.23 -3.44
CA MET A 81 -3.40 -2.73 -2.99
C MET A 81 -3.22 -1.56 -2.02
N MET A 82 -3.82 -0.42 -2.35
CA MET A 82 -3.96 0.67 -1.37
C MET A 82 -4.86 0.19 -0.24
N THR A 83 -4.47 0.49 0.99
CA THR A 83 -5.19 0.05 2.18
C THR A 83 -5.39 1.23 3.12
N ILE A 84 -6.58 1.34 3.68
CA ILE A 84 -6.92 2.40 4.63
C ILE A 84 -7.12 1.76 6.00
N CYS A 85 -6.51 2.36 6.99
CA CYS A 85 -6.56 1.89 8.36
C CYS A 85 -6.68 3.06 9.33
N ARG A 86 -6.85 2.75 10.60
CA ARG A 86 -6.68 3.69 11.69
C ARG A 86 -5.42 3.36 12.45
N MET A 87 -4.68 4.40 12.81
CA MET A 87 -3.51 4.26 13.66
C MET A 87 -3.92 3.98 15.11
N PRO A 88 -2.98 3.57 15.97
CA PRO A 88 -3.30 3.33 17.39
C PRO A 88 -3.95 4.52 18.09
N ASP A 89 -3.66 5.75 17.65
CA ASP A 89 -4.28 6.96 18.20
C ASP A 89 -5.67 7.25 17.60
N GLY A 90 -6.17 6.43 16.71
CA GLY A 90 -7.47 6.57 16.07
C GLY A 90 -7.50 7.39 14.80
N GLN A 91 -6.38 8.00 14.41
CA GLN A 91 -6.34 8.79 13.19
C GLN A 91 -6.36 7.91 11.94
N GLY A 92 -6.97 8.43 10.88
CA GLY A 92 -6.97 7.77 9.58
C GLY A 92 -5.57 7.73 8.96
N HIS A 93 -5.29 6.64 8.25
CA HIS A 93 -3.97 6.39 7.69
C HIS A 93 -4.07 5.51 6.45
N ALA A 94 -3.18 5.74 5.49
CA ALA A 94 -3.10 4.92 4.29
C ALA A 94 -1.76 4.20 4.23
N VAL A 95 -1.81 2.95 3.86
CA VAL A 95 -0.62 2.11 3.68
C VAL A 95 -0.76 1.33 2.38
N LEU A 96 0.33 0.71 1.95
CA LEU A 96 0.32 -0.14 0.77
C LEU A 96 0.43 -1.60 1.19
N THR A 97 -0.43 -2.44 0.66
CA THR A 97 -0.37 -3.89 0.87
C THR A 97 0.11 -4.57 -0.40
N VAL A 98 1.02 -5.51 -0.26
CA VAL A 98 1.46 -6.39 -1.34
C VAL A 98 1.06 -7.80 -0.97
N ALA A 99 0.17 -8.39 -1.77
CA ALA A 99 -0.28 -9.77 -1.56
C ALA A 99 0.76 -10.73 -2.12
N THR A 100 1.29 -11.61 -1.28
CA THR A 100 2.27 -12.62 -1.71
C THR A 100 1.78 -14.02 -1.37
N ASP A 101 2.42 -15.01 -1.97
CA ASP A 101 2.13 -16.42 -1.67
C ASP A 101 2.56 -16.83 -0.26
N LYS A 102 3.32 -15.99 0.41
CA LYS A 102 3.76 -16.20 1.81
C LYS A 102 3.05 -15.28 2.79
N GLY A 103 1.96 -14.66 2.37
CA GLY A 103 1.17 -13.74 3.18
C GLY A 103 1.25 -12.30 2.69
N ASP A 104 0.46 -11.44 3.29
CA ASP A 104 0.43 -10.03 2.94
C ASP A 104 1.59 -9.29 3.60
N LEU A 105 2.19 -8.37 2.84
CA LEU A 105 3.21 -7.46 3.33
C LEU A 105 2.64 -6.04 3.34
N VAL A 106 3.00 -5.26 4.34
CA VAL A 106 2.52 -3.89 4.48
C VAL A 106 3.69 -2.92 4.45
N LEU A 107 3.60 -1.93 3.57
CA LEU A 107 4.57 -0.85 3.46
C LEU A 107 3.93 0.40 4.06
N CYS A 108 4.38 0.75 5.25
CA CYS A 108 3.83 1.85 6.05
C CYS A 108 4.91 2.89 6.31
N ASN A 109 4.58 4.18 6.17
CA ASN A 109 5.55 5.24 6.41
C ASN A 109 5.93 5.43 7.88
N ASN A 110 5.17 4.83 8.79
CA ASN A 110 5.49 4.85 10.23
C ASN A 110 6.42 3.71 10.65
N HIS A 111 6.80 2.86 9.71
CA HIS A 111 7.67 1.70 9.97
C HIS A 111 8.92 1.80 9.09
N ALA A 112 10.07 1.53 9.67
CA ALA A 112 11.32 1.50 8.91
C ALA A 112 11.36 0.29 7.97
N LEU A 113 10.88 -0.86 8.44
CA LEU A 113 10.91 -2.11 7.69
C LEU A 113 9.53 -2.47 7.18
N VAL A 114 9.50 -3.35 6.18
CA VAL A 114 8.25 -3.97 5.72
C VAL A 114 7.60 -4.71 6.88
N SER A 115 6.31 -4.53 7.05
CA SER A 115 5.54 -5.13 8.15
C SER A 115 4.54 -6.15 7.62
N THR A 116 3.73 -6.68 8.49
CA THR A 116 2.64 -7.60 8.16
C THR A 116 1.35 -7.10 8.82
N PRO A 117 0.17 -7.51 8.31
CA PRO A 117 -1.08 -7.13 8.98
C PRO A 117 -1.14 -7.59 10.44
N ALA A 118 -0.66 -8.79 10.72
CA ALA A 118 -0.67 -9.33 12.09
C ALA A 118 0.19 -8.46 13.02
N ASN A 119 1.39 -8.08 12.57
CA ASN A 119 2.27 -7.22 13.36
C ASN A 119 1.64 -5.85 13.61
N MET A 120 1.07 -5.25 12.57
CA MET A 120 0.45 -3.94 12.72
C MET A 120 -0.78 -3.99 13.63
N LYS A 121 -1.58 -5.04 13.55
CA LYS A 121 -2.71 -5.23 14.46
C LYS A 121 -2.25 -5.34 15.92
N SER A 122 -1.14 -6.04 16.15
CA SER A 122 -0.57 -6.15 17.49
C SER A 122 -0.11 -4.79 18.04
N GLU A 123 0.23 -3.87 17.17
CA GLU A 123 0.61 -2.51 17.53
C GLU A 123 -0.58 -1.56 17.73
N GLY A 124 -1.79 -2.02 17.43
CA GLY A 124 -2.99 -1.22 17.60
C GLY A 124 -3.58 -0.65 16.31
N TYR A 125 -3.05 -0.98 15.15
CA TYR A 125 -3.63 -0.56 13.88
C TYR A 125 -4.89 -1.36 13.60
N ARG A 126 -5.86 -0.69 12.98
CA ARG A 126 -7.13 -1.31 12.61
C ARG A 126 -7.36 -1.11 11.12
N PHE A 127 -7.38 -2.19 10.36
CA PHE A 127 -7.61 -2.13 8.91
C PHE A 127 -9.10 -1.98 8.61
N LEU A 128 -9.45 -1.04 7.78
CA LEU A 128 -10.84 -0.69 7.47
C LEU A 128 -11.24 -1.04 6.04
N TYR A 129 -10.41 -0.68 5.07
CA TYR A 129 -10.72 -0.86 3.65
C TYR A 129 -9.47 -1.23 2.90
N ARG A 130 -9.63 -1.99 1.84
CA ARG A 130 -8.54 -2.36 0.95
C ARG A 130 -9.07 -2.52 -0.46
N GLN A 131 -8.30 -2.13 -1.46
CA GLN A 131 -8.62 -2.42 -2.85
C GLN A 131 -8.73 -3.94 -3.05
N ARG A 132 -9.58 -4.36 -3.98
CA ARG A 132 -9.73 -5.77 -4.28
C ARG A 132 -8.48 -6.31 -4.94
N PRO A 133 -7.99 -7.48 -4.53
CA PRO A 133 -6.85 -8.11 -5.17
C PRO A 133 -7.09 -8.34 -6.66
N GLY A 134 -6.07 -8.08 -7.47
CA GLY A 134 -6.12 -8.32 -8.89
C GLY A 134 -6.85 -7.28 -9.72
N LYS A 135 -7.36 -6.22 -9.10
CA LYS A 135 -8.18 -5.22 -9.79
C LYS A 135 -7.48 -3.88 -10.04
N GLY A 136 -6.41 -3.61 -9.33
CA GLY A 136 -5.68 -2.36 -9.49
C GLY A 136 -6.34 -1.17 -8.82
N ILE A 137 -5.88 0.04 -9.18
CA ILE A 137 -6.19 1.26 -8.43
C ILE A 137 -7.60 1.82 -8.63
N ASN A 138 -8.28 1.41 -9.70
CA ASN A 138 -9.59 1.98 -10.04
C ASN A 138 -10.78 1.11 -9.62
N GLU A 139 -10.52 0.05 -8.86
CA GLU A 139 -11.56 -0.92 -8.54
C GLU A 139 -12.17 -0.68 -7.17
N PRO A 140 -13.37 -1.26 -6.92
CA PRO A 140 -14.05 -1.09 -5.65
C PRO A 140 -13.20 -1.55 -4.47
N TRP A 141 -13.49 -0.97 -3.33
CA TRP A 141 -12.81 -1.29 -2.09
C TRP A 141 -13.57 -2.36 -1.32
N ASP A 142 -12.83 -3.27 -0.71
CA ASP A 142 -13.41 -4.22 0.23
C ASP A 142 -13.43 -3.61 1.64
N VAL A 143 -14.49 -3.87 2.36
CA VAL A 143 -14.63 -3.48 3.77
C VAL A 143 -13.99 -4.57 4.61
N LEU A 144 -13.04 -4.21 5.46
CA LEU A 144 -12.28 -5.16 6.28
C LEU A 144 -12.75 -5.17 7.75
N ALA A 145 -13.45 -4.14 8.15
CA ALA A 145 -13.90 -4.02 9.53
C ALA A 145 -15.35 -3.60 9.64
#